data_d7589b7c5752e75db9705be332ab4100
#
_entry.id   d7589b7c5752e75db9705be332ab4100
#
_cell.length_a   1.000
_cell.length_b   1.000
_cell.length_c   1.000
_cell.angle_alpha   90.00
_cell.angle_beta   90.00
_cell.angle_gamma   90.00
#
_symmetry.space_group_name_H-M   'P 1'
#
loop_
_entity.id
_entity.type
_entity.pdbx_description
1 polymer ?
#
loop_
_entity_poly.entity_id
_entity_poly.type
_entity_poly.pdbx_seq_one_letter_code
_entity_poly.pdbx_strand_id
1 'polypeptide(L)'
;MKTFLSAIAAIFALLVFFGCQGRTVFLISHNPQDKPLLVFPLIKQKGKDWDKELEKGLVHFEGFKPRPYYCCAGVRTIGYGCTNKNVIRKGWISEKEARSLLLKEVNKVKGKVREEVQVKLSDNQLNALTSFAFNCGLTNLRKLVNGKDRLNSGNYKSVEKILPLYRRAGGRVRKGLERRRAWELALWKGDNCSQF
;
A
#
# COMPACT_ATOMS: atom_id res chain seq x y z
N MET A 1 -11.91 67.01 -4.58
CA MET A 1 -12.33 66.17 -5.71
C MET A 1 -11.26 65.10 -5.87
N LYS A 2 -11.47 63.90 -5.36
CA LYS A 2 -10.56 62.74 -5.53
C LYS A 2 -11.42 61.61 -6.07
N THR A 3 -11.10 61.22 -7.29
CA THR A 3 -11.75 60.17 -8.07
C THR A 3 -11.31 58.80 -7.54
N PHE A 4 -12.27 57.97 -7.13
CA PHE A 4 -12.08 56.56 -6.85
C PHE A 4 -11.99 55.80 -8.17
N LEU A 5 -10.85 55.17 -8.46
CA LEU A 5 -10.70 54.18 -9.50
C LEU A 5 -10.95 52.81 -8.87
N SER A 6 -12.05 52.19 -9.25
CA SER A 6 -12.41 50.81 -8.94
C SER A 6 -11.57 49.87 -9.80
N ALA A 7 -10.68 49.09 -9.19
CA ALA A 7 -9.95 48.02 -9.86
C ALA A 7 -10.82 46.74 -9.92
N ILE A 8 -11.33 46.46 -11.11
CA ILE A 8 -11.97 45.19 -11.42
C ILE A 8 -10.84 44.18 -11.65
N ALA A 9 -10.68 43.23 -10.69
CA ALA A 9 -9.78 42.11 -10.86
C ALA A 9 -10.38 41.14 -11.89
N ALA A 10 -9.79 41.08 -13.06
CA ALA A 10 -10.13 40.10 -14.09
C ALA A 10 -9.66 38.72 -13.66
N ILE A 11 -10.61 37.81 -13.46
CA ILE A 11 -10.34 36.38 -13.23
C ILE A 11 -10.01 35.75 -14.58
N PHE A 12 -8.74 35.47 -14.86
CA PHE A 12 -8.33 34.64 -15.98
C PHE A 12 -8.43 33.18 -15.61
N ALA A 13 -9.50 32.50 -16.03
CA ALA A 13 -9.58 31.06 -16.02
C ALA A 13 -8.85 30.52 -17.25
N LEU A 14 -7.66 29.95 -17.08
CA LEU A 14 -6.93 29.27 -18.16
C LEU A 14 -7.51 27.89 -18.35
N LEU A 15 -8.40 27.70 -19.33
CA LEU A 15 -8.90 26.41 -19.80
C LEU A 15 -7.85 25.79 -20.73
N VAL A 16 -7.08 24.83 -20.27
CA VAL A 16 -6.23 24.02 -21.14
C VAL A 16 -7.02 22.77 -21.51
N PHE A 17 -7.53 22.73 -22.75
CA PHE A 17 -8.10 21.53 -23.35
C PHE A 17 -6.97 20.64 -23.87
N PHE A 18 -6.74 19.49 -23.22
CA PHE A 18 -6.05 18.37 -23.83
C PHE A 18 -7.10 17.32 -24.21
N GLY A 19 -7.46 17.31 -25.47
CA GLY A 19 -8.29 16.29 -26.05
C GLY A 19 -7.47 15.04 -26.31
N CYS A 20 -7.65 14.02 -25.47
CA CYS A 20 -7.73 12.62 -25.83
C CYS A 20 -8.16 11.81 -24.58
N GLN A 21 -9.36 11.20 -24.68
CA GLN A 21 -9.94 10.28 -23.68
C GLN A 21 -10.31 10.86 -22.29
N GLY A 22 -11.36 11.70 -22.28
CA GLY A 22 -12.42 11.68 -21.26
C GLY A 22 -12.03 11.76 -19.78
N ARG A 23 -11.32 12.79 -19.30
CA ARG A 23 -11.31 13.18 -17.90
C ARG A 23 -11.07 14.68 -17.76
N THR A 24 -12.08 15.36 -17.25
CA THR A 24 -12.02 16.79 -16.88
C THR A 24 -11.42 16.89 -15.47
N VAL A 25 -10.32 17.58 -15.31
CA VAL A 25 -9.75 17.93 -14.01
C VAL A 25 -10.05 19.39 -13.75
N PHE A 26 -10.82 19.68 -12.70
CA PHE A 26 -11.03 21.05 -12.24
C PHE A 26 -9.96 21.40 -11.22
N LEU A 27 -9.16 22.43 -11.53
CA LEU A 27 -8.25 23.08 -10.59
C LEU A 27 -8.91 24.34 -10.09
N ILE A 28 -9.32 24.36 -8.83
CA ILE A 28 -9.74 25.59 -8.16
C ILE A 28 -8.62 25.97 -7.19
N SER A 29 -7.84 26.99 -7.54
CA SER A 29 -6.91 27.63 -6.61
C SER A 29 -7.47 29.01 -6.24
N HIS A 30 -7.63 29.24 -4.96
CA HIS A 30 -8.16 30.51 -4.42
C HIS A 30 -7.11 31.38 -3.74
N ASN A 31 -5.84 30.95 -3.68
CA ASN A 31 -4.80 31.73 -3.00
C ASN A 31 -3.44 31.60 -3.70
N PRO A 32 -2.76 32.71 -4.08
CA PRO A 32 -1.43 32.68 -4.70
C PRO A 32 -0.30 32.15 -3.81
N GLN A 33 -0.55 31.94 -2.51
CA GLN A 33 0.42 31.43 -1.54
C GLN A 33 0.32 29.93 -1.30
N ASP A 34 -0.70 29.26 -1.83
CA ASP A 34 -0.85 27.80 -1.66
C ASP A 34 0.08 27.10 -2.63
N LYS A 35 1.02 26.32 -2.09
CA LYS A 35 1.82 25.39 -2.89
C LYS A 35 0.84 24.47 -3.63
N PRO A 36 0.99 24.30 -4.97
CA PRO A 36 0.09 23.46 -5.73
C PRO A 36 0.10 22.05 -5.14
N LEU A 37 -1.06 21.61 -4.67
CA LEU A 37 -1.28 20.22 -4.29
C LEU A 37 -1.21 19.42 -5.59
N LEU A 38 -0.07 18.80 -5.87
CA LEU A 38 0.10 17.93 -7.03
C LEU A 38 -0.75 16.68 -6.81
N VAL A 39 -2.03 16.78 -7.17
CA VAL A 39 -2.90 15.60 -7.31
C VAL A 39 -2.43 14.87 -8.57
N PHE A 40 -1.52 13.92 -8.40
CA PHE A 40 -1.14 13.04 -9.50
C PHE A 40 -2.32 12.12 -9.81
N PRO A 41 -2.84 12.11 -11.04
CA PRO A 41 -3.78 11.08 -11.43
C PRO A 41 -3.08 9.73 -11.28
N LEU A 42 -3.72 8.79 -10.59
CA LEU A 42 -3.33 7.39 -10.58
C LEU A 42 -3.43 6.88 -12.02
N ILE A 43 -2.35 6.97 -12.77
CA ILE A 43 -2.24 6.33 -14.09
C ILE A 43 -2.21 4.84 -13.80
N LYS A 44 -3.36 4.18 -13.92
CA LYS A 44 -3.44 2.72 -13.96
C LYS A 44 -2.63 2.28 -15.16
N GLN A 45 -1.43 1.80 -14.94
CA GLN A 45 -0.66 1.18 -16.01
C GLN A 45 -1.49 0.04 -16.58
N LYS A 46 -1.73 0.06 -17.90
CA LYS A 46 -2.40 -1.01 -18.65
C LYS A 46 -1.42 -2.18 -18.71
N GLY A 47 -1.41 -2.99 -17.66
CA GLY A 47 -0.45 -4.06 -17.42
C GLY A 47 -1.00 -5.02 -16.38
N LYS A 48 -0.13 -5.83 -15.81
CA LYS A 48 -0.43 -6.80 -14.77
C LYS A 48 -1.27 -6.16 -13.64
N ASP A 49 -2.36 -6.81 -13.25
CA ASP A 49 -3.20 -6.39 -12.14
C ASP A 49 -2.46 -6.72 -10.82
N TRP A 50 -1.66 -5.76 -10.37
CA TRP A 50 -0.82 -5.92 -9.18
C TRP A 50 -1.63 -6.11 -7.90
N ASP A 51 -2.87 -5.61 -7.84
CA ASP A 51 -3.73 -5.84 -6.68
C ASP A 51 -4.19 -7.30 -6.61
N LYS A 52 -4.46 -7.93 -7.75
CA LYS A 52 -4.69 -9.39 -7.81
C LYS A 52 -3.46 -10.20 -7.44
N GLU A 53 -2.28 -9.76 -7.85
CA GLU A 53 -1.03 -10.43 -7.43
C GLU A 53 -0.81 -10.31 -5.91
N LEU A 54 -1.07 -9.14 -5.33
CA LEU A 54 -1.02 -8.96 -3.88
C LEU A 54 -2.00 -9.89 -3.17
N GLU A 55 -3.26 -9.95 -3.62
CA GLU A 55 -4.28 -10.81 -3.04
C GLU A 55 -3.88 -12.28 -3.08
N LYS A 56 -3.44 -12.79 -4.25
CA LYS A 56 -2.99 -14.17 -4.41
C LYS A 56 -1.87 -14.53 -3.43
N GLY A 57 -0.84 -13.68 -3.34
CA GLY A 57 0.27 -13.92 -2.44
C GLY A 57 -0.14 -13.90 -0.97
N LEU A 58 -0.99 -12.94 -0.56
CA LEU A 58 -1.47 -12.88 0.82
C LEU A 58 -2.32 -14.09 1.19
N VAL A 59 -3.25 -14.50 0.32
CA VAL A 59 -4.05 -15.72 0.49
C VAL A 59 -3.15 -16.96 0.66
N HIS A 60 -2.09 -17.07 -0.16
CA HIS A 60 -1.12 -18.16 -0.07
C HIS A 60 -0.35 -18.15 1.27
N PHE A 61 0.20 -16.99 1.66
CA PHE A 61 1.05 -16.92 2.86
C PHE A 61 0.28 -16.96 4.18
N GLU A 62 -0.93 -16.40 4.24
CA GLU A 62 -1.74 -16.39 5.47
C GLU A 62 -2.43 -17.73 5.71
N GLY A 63 -2.85 -18.43 4.65
CA GLY A 63 -3.56 -19.72 4.72
C GLY A 63 -4.97 -19.59 5.30
N PHE A 64 -5.94 -20.30 4.69
CA PHE A 64 -7.33 -20.26 5.12
C PHE A 64 -7.65 -21.28 6.21
N LYS A 65 -8.32 -20.83 7.28
CA LYS A 65 -8.85 -21.69 8.33
C LYS A 65 -10.31 -21.33 8.64
N PRO A 66 -11.27 -22.17 8.24
CA PRO A 66 -12.70 -21.85 8.35
C PRO A 66 -13.22 -21.82 9.78
N ARG A 67 -12.51 -22.41 10.75
CA ARG A 67 -12.89 -22.44 12.17
C ARG A 67 -11.86 -21.70 13.03
N PRO A 68 -12.26 -21.20 14.22
CA PRO A 68 -11.35 -20.53 15.13
C PRO A 68 -10.20 -21.45 15.57
N TYR A 69 -9.00 -20.87 15.62
CA TYR A 69 -7.78 -21.51 16.11
C TYR A 69 -6.92 -20.52 16.90
N TYR A 70 -5.92 -21.01 17.61
CA TYR A 70 -4.91 -20.16 18.24
C TYR A 70 -3.69 -20.06 17.34
N CYS A 71 -3.28 -18.83 17.00
CA CYS A 71 -2.05 -18.60 16.27
C CYS A 71 -0.82 -18.82 17.18
N CYS A 72 0.39 -18.79 16.61
CA CYS A 72 1.65 -18.98 17.35
C CYS A 72 1.87 -17.97 18.49
N ALA A 73 1.19 -16.83 18.48
CA ALA A 73 1.20 -15.83 19.53
C ALA A 73 0.10 -16.04 20.60
N GLY A 74 -0.62 -17.19 20.57
CA GLY A 74 -1.72 -17.48 21.50
C GLY A 74 -3.00 -16.66 21.27
N VAL A 75 -3.09 -15.93 20.15
CA VAL A 75 -4.26 -15.12 19.82
C VAL A 75 -5.28 -15.97 19.06
N ARG A 76 -6.55 -15.92 19.49
CA ARG A 76 -7.65 -16.62 18.82
C ARG A 76 -7.97 -15.92 17.50
N THR A 77 -7.95 -16.66 16.40
CA THR A 77 -8.05 -16.20 15.03
C THR A 77 -8.98 -17.07 14.22
N ILE A 78 -9.48 -16.54 13.08
CA ILE A 78 -10.30 -17.27 12.11
C ILE A 78 -10.01 -16.76 10.69
N GLY A 79 -10.25 -17.57 9.67
CA GLY A 79 -10.08 -17.21 8.26
C GLY A 79 -8.60 -17.03 7.90
N TYR A 80 -8.25 -15.90 7.35
CA TYR A 80 -6.89 -15.46 7.02
C TYR A 80 -6.29 -14.58 8.13
N GLY A 81 -6.33 -15.06 9.39
CA GLY A 81 -5.76 -14.30 10.51
C GLY A 81 -6.66 -13.25 11.16
N CYS A 82 -7.97 -13.27 10.89
CA CYS A 82 -8.91 -12.32 11.48
C CYS A 82 -9.06 -12.55 13.00
N THR A 83 -8.84 -11.49 13.80
CA THR A 83 -8.94 -11.49 15.26
C THR A 83 -10.21 -10.85 15.79
N ASN A 84 -11.14 -10.45 14.92
CA ASN A 84 -12.40 -9.81 15.32
C ASN A 84 -13.26 -10.77 16.14
N LYS A 85 -13.52 -10.42 17.40
CA LYS A 85 -14.28 -11.25 18.36
C LYS A 85 -15.69 -11.62 17.86
N ASN A 86 -16.35 -10.72 17.12
CA ASN A 86 -17.70 -10.97 16.60
C ASN A 86 -17.68 -12.03 15.47
N VAL A 87 -16.66 -12.00 14.61
CA VAL A 87 -16.46 -12.99 13.55
C VAL A 87 -16.09 -14.34 14.17
N ILE A 88 -15.18 -14.36 15.16
CA ILE A 88 -14.74 -15.56 15.86
C ILE A 88 -15.92 -16.25 16.59
N ARG A 89 -16.85 -15.48 17.18
CA ARG A 89 -18.04 -16.01 17.87
C ARG A 89 -18.98 -16.77 16.95
N LYS A 90 -19.00 -16.49 15.64
CA LYS A 90 -19.79 -17.27 14.66
C LYS A 90 -19.33 -18.74 14.58
N GLY A 91 -18.10 -19.07 15.02
CA GLY A 91 -17.55 -20.42 15.01
C GLY A 91 -17.14 -20.95 13.64
N TRP A 92 -17.54 -20.27 12.57
CA TRP A 92 -17.21 -20.63 11.19
C TRP A 92 -17.25 -19.41 10.28
N ILE A 93 -16.45 -19.42 9.20
CA ILE A 93 -16.43 -18.37 8.17
C ILE A 93 -16.22 -19.01 6.80
N SER A 94 -16.92 -18.51 5.78
CA SER A 94 -16.68 -18.88 4.38
C SER A 94 -15.37 -18.26 3.86
N GLU A 95 -14.77 -18.90 2.86
CA GLU A 95 -13.56 -18.35 2.24
C GLU A 95 -13.81 -16.98 1.62
N LYS A 96 -14.97 -16.80 0.97
CA LYS A 96 -15.38 -15.51 0.39
C LYS A 96 -15.46 -14.39 1.44
N GLU A 97 -16.06 -14.66 2.60
CA GLU A 97 -16.14 -13.70 3.70
C GLU A 97 -14.75 -13.43 4.29
N ALA A 98 -13.94 -14.47 4.48
CA ALA A 98 -12.57 -14.33 4.98
C ALA A 98 -11.67 -13.50 4.05
N ARG A 99 -11.78 -13.69 2.71
CA ARG A 99 -11.08 -12.86 1.71
C ARG A 99 -11.51 -11.40 1.78
N SER A 100 -12.81 -11.14 1.92
CA SER A 100 -13.31 -9.77 2.05
C SER A 100 -12.75 -9.07 3.29
N LEU A 101 -12.67 -9.78 4.42
CA LEU A 101 -12.06 -9.25 5.65
C LEU A 101 -10.55 -9.03 5.50
N LEU A 102 -9.83 -9.96 4.88
CA LEU A 102 -8.41 -9.81 4.56
C LEU A 102 -8.16 -8.56 3.73
N LEU A 103 -8.87 -8.40 2.61
CA LEU A 103 -8.70 -7.25 1.72
C LEU A 103 -9.03 -5.92 2.40
N LYS A 104 -10.03 -5.90 3.29
CA LYS A 104 -10.34 -4.72 4.09
C LYS A 104 -9.16 -4.32 4.99
N GLU A 105 -8.54 -5.27 5.68
CA GLU A 105 -7.37 -4.99 6.53
C GLU A 105 -6.13 -4.62 5.69
N VAL A 106 -5.90 -5.30 4.57
CA VAL A 106 -4.81 -4.98 3.63
C VAL A 106 -4.95 -3.55 3.09
N ASN A 107 -6.17 -3.12 2.72
CA ASN A 107 -6.40 -1.76 2.24
C ASN A 107 -6.12 -0.69 3.32
N LYS A 108 -6.42 -0.98 4.59
CA LYS A 108 -6.03 -0.09 5.70
C LYS A 108 -4.51 0.02 5.81
N VAL A 109 -3.80 -1.12 5.75
CA VAL A 109 -2.33 -1.14 5.78
C VAL A 109 -1.77 -0.40 4.56
N LYS A 110 -2.33 -0.60 3.37
CA LYS A 110 -1.93 0.10 2.13
C LYS A 110 -2.05 1.62 2.27
N GLY A 111 -3.12 2.10 2.93
CA GLY A 111 -3.27 3.51 3.28
C GLY A 111 -2.12 4.00 4.17
N LYS A 112 -1.79 3.25 5.22
CA LYS A 112 -0.68 3.57 6.12
C LYS A 112 0.69 3.55 5.43
N VAL A 113 0.92 2.64 4.48
CA VAL A 113 2.16 2.63 3.67
C VAL A 113 2.27 3.91 2.86
N ARG A 114 1.17 4.41 2.28
CA ARG A 114 1.16 5.69 1.54
C ARG A 114 1.46 6.90 2.42
N GLU A 115 1.05 6.87 3.69
CA GLU A 115 1.36 7.93 4.66
C GLU A 115 2.84 7.92 5.07
N GLU A 116 3.47 6.73 5.19
CA GLU A 116 4.85 6.57 5.66
C GLU A 116 5.90 6.76 4.56
N VAL A 117 5.54 6.52 3.29
CA VAL A 117 6.49 6.61 2.16
C VAL A 117 6.37 7.97 1.47
N GLN A 118 7.48 8.70 1.45
CA GLN A 118 7.56 10.09 0.95
C GLN A 118 8.02 10.20 -0.51
N VAL A 119 8.36 9.06 -1.14
CA VAL A 119 8.79 8.99 -2.53
C VAL A 119 7.74 8.34 -3.41
N LYS A 120 7.78 8.61 -4.71
CA LYS A 120 6.85 8.00 -5.67
C LYS A 120 7.09 6.51 -5.76
N LEU A 121 6.02 5.72 -5.67
CA LEU A 121 6.03 4.27 -5.86
C LEU A 121 5.20 3.88 -7.09
N SER A 122 5.63 2.83 -7.78
CA SER A 122 4.77 2.09 -8.70
C SER A 122 3.77 1.21 -7.92
N ASP A 123 2.72 0.71 -8.59
CA ASP A 123 1.70 -0.13 -7.93
C ASP A 123 2.29 -1.42 -7.36
N ASN A 124 3.23 -2.05 -8.09
CA ASN A 124 3.94 -3.23 -7.60
C ASN A 124 4.82 -2.94 -6.37
N GLN A 125 5.51 -1.81 -6.35
CA GLN A 125 6.31 -1.38 -5.20
C GLN A 125 5.44 -1.09 -3.98
N LEU A 126 4.33 -0.39 -4.15
CA LEU A 126 3.36 -0.15 -3.09
C LEU A 126 2.82 -1.46 -2.53
N ASN A 127 2.50 -2.42 -3.40
CA ASN A 127 1.97 -3.72 -2.99
C ASN A 127 3.01 -4.58 -2.26
N ALA A 128 4.28 -4.54 -2.69
CA ALA A 128 5.37 -5.20 -1.97
C ALA A 128 5.51 -4.66 -0.54
N LEU A 129 5.55 -3.34 -0.36
CA LEU A 129 5.61 -2.72 0.95
C LEU A 129 4.34 -2.93 1.77
N THR A 130 3.17 -3.03 1.13
CA THR A 130 1.91 -3.36 1.81
C THR A 130 1.96 -4.77 2.40
N SER A 131 2.41 -5.78 1.63
CA SER A 131 2.60 -7.13 2.16
C SER A 131 3.62 -7.16 3.28
N PHE A 132 4.74 -6.47 3.12
CA PHE A 132 5.76 -6.36 4.16
C PHE A 132 5.19 -5.74 5.45
N ALA A 133 4.50 -4.60 5.36
CA ALA A 133 3.90 -3.93 6.50
C ALA A 133 2.79 -4.76 7.17
N PHE A 134 1.99 -5.48 6.37
CA PHE A 134 0.97 -6.39 6.85
C PHE A 134 1.56 -7.52 7.71
N ASN A 135 2.71 -8.07 7.30
CA ASN A 135 3.38 -9.17 8.02
C ASN A 135 4.28 -8.69 9.17
N CYS A 136 5.08 -7.65 8.95
CA CYS A 136 6.12 -7.19 9.88
C CYS A 136 5.69 -6.00 10.74
N GLY A 137 4.55 -5.37 10.44
CA GLY A 137 4.05 -4.19 11.12
C GLY A 137 4.67 -2.87 10.66
N LEU A 138 3.98 -1.77 10.96
CA LEU A 138 4.39 -0.42 10.54
C LEU A 138 5.71 0.05 11.15
N THR A 139 6.04 -0.40 12.36
CA THR A 139 7.33 -0.08 13.00
C THR A 139 8.51 -0.58 12.17
N ASN A 140 8.41 -1.80 11.64
CA ASN A 140 9.45 -2.35 10.77
C ASN A 140 9.43 -1.71 9.38
N LEU A 141 8.26 -1.33 8.86
CA LEU A 141 8.17 -0.52 7.64
C LEU A 141 8.93 0.81 7.81
N ARG A 142 8.70 1.54 8.90
CA ARG A 142 9.41 2.80 9.19
C ARG A 142 10.93 2.61 9.21
N LYS A 143 11.42 1.53 9.83
CA LYS A 143 12.85 1.18 9.84
C LYS A 143 13.37 0.86 8.43
N LEU A 144 12.54 0.26 7.58
CA LEU A 144 12.91 -0.06 6.19
C LEU A 144 13.01 1.20 5.34
N VAL A 145 12.07 2.15 5.48
CA VAL A 145 11.93 3.28 4.55
C VAL A 145 12.63 4.55 5.01
N ASN A 146 12.82 4.78 6.33
CA ASN A 146 13.42 6.01 6.89
C ASN A 146 14.89 5.83 7.24
N GLY A 147 15.70 6.88 6.99
CA GLY A 147 17.12 6.95 7.27
C GLY A 147 17.92 7.55 6.12
N LYS A 148 19.16 7.94 6.35
CA LYS A 148 20.02 8.68 5.41
C LYS A 148 20.14 8.00 4.04
N ASP A 149 20.24 6.66 4.01
CA ASP A 149 20.42 5.90 2.78
C ASP A 149 19.25 4.90 2.57
N ARG A 150 18.03 5.32 2.89
CA ARG A 150 16.82 4.50 2.78
C ARG A 150 15.89 4.99 1.67
N LEU A 151 14.74 4.33 1.53
CA LEU A 151 13.78 4.62 0.47
C LEU A 151 13.33 6.09 0.47
N ASN A 152 12.99 6.66 1.62
CA ASN A 152 12.51 8.04 1.72
C ASN A 152 13.59 9.09 1.42
N SER A 153 14.87 8.71 1.39
CA SER A 153 15.96 9.55 0.84
C SER A 153 16.18 9.34 -0.67
N GLY A 154 15.28 8.61 -1.35
CA GLY A 154 15.38 8.33 -2.79
C GLY A 154 16.15 7.06 -3.14
N ASN A 155 16.67 6.32 -2.16
CA ASN A 155 17.44 5.09 -2.42
C ASN A 155 16.52 3.87 -2.52
N TYR A 156 15.93 3.63 -3.69
CA TYR A 156 15.07 2.47 -3.97
C TYR A 156 15.81 1.13 -3.81
N LYS A 157 17.12 1.08 -4.15
CA LYS A 157 17.95 -0.13 -3.99
C LYS A 157 18.12 -0.56 -2.54
N SER A 158 17.91 0.34 -1.58
CA SER A 158 17.95 0.00 -0.16
C SER A 158 16.91 -1.04 0.23
N VAL A 159 15.72 -1.00 -0.39
CA VAL A 159 14.65 -1.98 -0.15
C VAL A 159 15.11 -3.38 -0.56
N GLU A 160 15.75 -3.50 -1.72
CA GLU A 160 16.24 -4.79 -2.23
C GLU A 160 17.28 -5.44 -1.31
N LYS A 161 18.10 -4.62 -0.65
CA LYS A 161 19.13 -5.09 0.30
C LYS A 161 18.57 -5.45 1.67
N ILE A 162 17.59 -4.71 2.15
CA ILE A 162 17.17 -4.74 3.56
C ILE A 162 15.95 -5.62 3.76
N LEU A 163 14.96 -5.59 2.83
CA LEU A 163 13.74 -6.37 2.94
C LEU A 163 14.01 -7.87 3.17
N PRO A 164 14.97 -8.54 2.48
CA PRO A 164 15.29 -9.95 2.70
C PRO A 164 15.82 -10.28 4.10
N LEU A 165 16.30 -9.29 4.87
CA LEU A 165 16.83 -9.50 6.22
C LEU A 165 15.72 -9.80 7.24
N TYR A 166 14.46 -9.43 6.93
CA TYR A 166 13.28 -9.67 7.80
C TYR A 166 12.72 -11.11 7.70
N ARG A 167 13.60 -12.10 7.84
CA ARG A 167 13.30 -13.54 7.72
C ARG A 167 13.40 -14.31 9.02
N ARG A 168 13.54 -13.61 10.16
CA ARG A 168 13.67 -14.25 11.47
C ARG A 168 12.42 -14.06 12.33
N ALA A 169 12.06 -15.11 13.07
CA ALA A 169 11.06 -15.04 14.14
C ALA A 169 11.53 -15.93 15.30
N GLY A 170 11.44 -15.41 16.54
CA GLY A 170 11.98 -16.08 17.74
C GLY A 170 13.48 -16.36 17.63
N GLY A 171 14.26 -15.40 17.10
CA GLY A 171 15.71 -15.53 16.92
C GLY A 171 16.19 -16.45 15.78
N ARG A 172 15.29 -17.23 15.18
CA ARG A 172 15.61 -18.24 14.15
C ARG A 172 15.12 -17.83 12.76
N VAL A 173 15.86 -18.20 11.73
CA VAL A 173 15.41 -18.06 10.33
C VAL A 173 14.23 -18.98 10.08
N ARG A 174 13.20 -18.49 9.41
CA ARG A 174 11.99 -19.23 9.07
C ARG A 174 11.83 -19.32 7.55
N LYS A 175 11.84 -20.54 7.02
CA LYS A 175 11.68 -20.79 5.56
C LYS A 175 10.45 -20.11 4.95
N GLY A 176 9.33 -20.06 5.68
CA GLY A 176 8.12 -19.34 5.23
C GLY A 176 8.34 -17.84 5.09
N LEU A 177 9.10 -17.22 6.01
CA LEU A 177 9.45 -15.81 5.90
C LEU A 177 10.48 -15.55 4.78
N GLU A 178 11.43 -16.45 4.55
CA GLU A 178 12.36 -16.34 3.41
C GLU A 178 11.59 -16.34 2.09
N ARG A 179 10.69 -17.30 1.89
CA ARG A 179 9.84 -17.36 0.68
C ARG A 179 8.99 -16.10 0.53
N ARG A 180 8.38 -15.60 1.61
CA ARG A 180 7.58 -14.40 1.57
C ARG A 180 8.41 -13.16 1.20
N ARG A 181 9.61 -13.00 1.75
CA ARG A 181 10.54 -11.90 1.39
C ARG A 181 11.00 -11.99 -0.06
N ALA A 182 11.27 -13.20 -0.55
CA ALA A 182 11.64 -13.41 -1.95
C ALA A 182 10.48 -13.03 -2.91
N TRP A 183 9.26 -13.42 -2.59
CA TRP A 183 8.07 -13.02 -3.34
C TRP A 183 7.84 -11.50 -3.30
N GLU A 184 7.94 -10.86 -2.13
CA GLU A 184 7.82 -9.41 -2.00
C GLU A 184 8.90 -8.66 -2.77
N LEU A 185 10.11 -9.21 -2.85
CA LEU A 185 11.19 -8.65 -3.65
C LEU A 185 10.90 -8.78 -5.15
N ALA A 186 10.38 -9.92 -5.61
CA ALA A 186 9.94 -10.09 -6.99
C ALA A 186 8.81 -9.10 -7.33
N LEU A 187 7.85 -8.93 -6.43
CA LEU A 187 6.80 -7.93 -6.56
C LEU A 187 7.39 -6.51 -6.67
N TRP A 188 8.35 -6.15 -5.80
CA TRP A 188 9.04 -4.87 -5.81
C TRP A 188 9.70 -4.55 -7.15
N LYS A 189 10.37 -5.55 -7.75
CA LYS A 189 11.03 -5.43 -9.04
C LYS A 189 10.08 -5.45 -10.24
N GLY A 190 8.84 -5.88 -10.06
CA GLY A 190 7.88 -6.09 -11.14
C GLY A 190 8.10 -7.42 -11.89
N ASP A 191 8.79 -8.36 -11.25
CA ASP A 191 9.09 -9.67 -11.82
C ASP A 191 7.86 -10.59 -11.82
N ASN A 192 7.97 -11.74 -12.48
CA ASN A 192 6.94 -12.78 -12.43
C ASN A 192 6.91 -13.44 -11.04
N CYS A 193 5.75 -13.38 -10.39
CA CYS A 193 5.56 -13.93 -9.05
C CYS A 193 4.94 -15.35 -9.04
N SER A 194 4.75 -15.99 -10.22
CA SER A 194 4.05 -17.29 -10.33
C SER A 194 4.81 -18.48 -9.74
N GLN A 195 6.10 -18.32 -9.46
CA GLN A 195 6.96 -19.34 -8.88
C GLN A 195 6.89 -19.46 -7.35
N PHE A 196 6.16 -18.61 -6.70
CA PHE A 196 5.97 -18.58 -5.24
C PHE A 196 4.56 -19.05 -4.90
#